data_cc602a14dab63c4661a1a41baf070e7f
#
_entry.id   cc602a14dab63c4661a1a41baf070e7f
#
_cell.length_a   1.000
_cell.length_b   1.000
_cell.length_c   1.000
_cell.angle_alpha   90.00
_cell.angle_beta   90.00
_cell.angle_gamma   90.00
#
_symmetry.space_group_name_H-M   'P 1'
#
loop_
_entity.id
_entity.type
_entity.pdbx_description
1 polymer ?
#
loop_
_entity_poly.entity_id
_entity_poly.type
_entity_poly.pdbx_seq_one_letter_code
_entity_poly.pdbx_strand_id
1 'polypeptide(L)'
;MSGADYAYELVRLDPGAGAGRQPGWLDELQAMRHRVYAEELEQYARTPSKRLREPGKDFVLCTRKSDGALCGYVSWTPPPHTAFRMASFLTPSLMQAALSRLGITDGEHEAVFEIRSLTVDRGSRHQGIARELMMRALLRIRQVGGAHVVALGRHDVLPMYRNLGLTVQAEPEVPIGAATYSVMHCSCEAAYRAIRQYLAQPPGDGAACYHGGTSWTTTGFDFQLREQYVVADVLDSPFPPCPEVMDTLQTTLQHCCMESPPTDCAPLVQAVAARRTIPPDYIAVSSGSSSLMFTCLLQLLSKDSKVLILSPMYGEYKHILTHVIGCEVNECALSRDNDFALNIDALYEQACQHDALLLVNPNSPTGQHSSELPGLLDRMYSRSTAAQRCQLVWVDETYVDYVSTAASLEARIPLCPQLLVCKSMSKVYALSGQRVAYLAGQKVPGLRKFIPPWSVSLPAQLAGVAALSNPAYYRGQYARVHAQRLALEASLRTLGFDVVPGCANFVLCFLPDGYAGTGAHFVRACRAHKLYARDPSNMGRTLGPRAVRFAVRLASDQERLLQVVEAVVGQGAQAGEGTEGCHQLEPGALPGARQPAARPAPPQGT
;
A
#
# COMPACT_ATOMS: atom_id res chain seq x y z
N MET A 1 -11.48 -6.62 10.93
CA MET A 1 -11.61 -8.08 10.63
C MET A 1 -11.29 -8.25 9.16
N SER A 2 -10.27 -9.05 8.85
CA SER A 2 -9.75 -9.24 7.50
C SER A 2 -10.60 -10.23 6.71
N GLY A 3 -10.51 -10.21 5.37
CA GLY A 3 -11.15 -11.24 4.52
C GLY A 3 -10.72 -12.69 4.83
N ALA A 4 -9.81 -12.87 5.79
CA ALA A 4 -9.41 -14.16 6.34
C ALA A 4 -10.50 -14.85 7.16
N ASP A 5 -11.47 -14.10 7.72
CA ASP A 5 -12.51 -14.62 8.61
C ASP A 5 -13.74 -15.16 7.87
N TYR A 6 -13.81 -14.95 6.55
CA TYR A 6 -14.95 -15.34 5.71
C TYR A 6 -14.53 -16.29 4.59
N ALA A 7 -15.44 -17.23 4.27
CA ALA A 7 -15.35 -18.08 3.10
C ALA A 7 -16.42 -17.66 2.08
N TYR A 8 -16.09 -17.79 0.79
CA TYR A 8 -16.99 -17.46 -0.31
C TYR A 8 -17.13 -18.65 -1.23
N GLU A 9 -18.38 -19.09 -1.46
CA GLU A 9 -18.69 -20.26 -2.26
C GLU A 9 -19.64 -19.90 -3.39
N LEU A 10 -19.34 -20.40 -4.61
CA LEU A 10 -20.22 -20.29 -5.76
C LEU A 10 -21.14 -21.50 -5.79
N VAL A 11 -22.43 -21.26 -5.75
CA VAL A 11 -23.46 -22.31 -5.80
C VAL A 11 -24.48 -22.03 -6.90
N ARG A 12 -25.00 -23.09 -7.52
CA ARG A 12 -26.05 -23.03 -8.54
C ARG A 12 -27.27 -23.84 -8.08
N LEU A 13 -28.45 -23.29 -8.26
CA LEU A 13 -29.68 -24.04 -8.09
C LEU A 13 -29.89 -24.96 -9.32
N ASP A 14 -29.82 -26.26 -9.09
CA ASP A 14 -30.03 -27.25 -10.13
C ASP A 14 -31.47 -27.19 -10.68
N PRO A 15 -31.68 -27.02 -11.98
CA PRO A 15 -33.00 -27.06 -12.61
C PRO A 15 -33.75 -28.40 -12.43
N GLY A 16 -33.01 -29.50 -12.21
CA GLY A 16 -33.55 -30.86 -12.12
C GLY A 16 -33.80 -31.39 -10.72
N ALA A 17 -33.42 -30.66 -9.66
CA ALA A 17 -33.65 -31.07 -8.27
C ALA A 17 -35.15 -30.95 -7.94
N GLY A 18 -35.88 -32.05 -8.05
CA GLY A 18 -37.26 -32.13 -7.58
C GLY A 18 -37.40 -31.72 -6.13
N ALA A 19 -38.60 -31.34 -5.68
CA ALA A 19 -38.95 -30.75 -4.39
C ALA A 19 -38.50 -31.51 -3.11
N GLY A 20 -37.70 -32.55 -3.22
CA GLY A 20 -37.38 -33.50 -2.13
C GLY A 20 -35.99 -33.39 -1.49
N ARG A 21 -35.02 -32.69 -2.07
CA ARG A 21 -33.67 -32.45 -1.47
C ARG A 21 -33.16 -31.08 -1.84
N GLN A 22 -33.53 -30.11 -1.04
CA GLN A 22 -32.92 -28.77 -1.14
C GLN A 22 -31.71 -28.67 -0.20
N PRO A 23 -30.63 -27.99 -0.64
CA PRO A 23 -29.45 -27.73 0.23
C PRO A 23 -29.87 -26.94 1.46
N GLY A 24 -29.38 -27.31 2.67
CA GLY A 24 -29.72 -26.65 3.93
C GLY A 24 -29.43 -25.13 3.94
N TRP A 25 -28.44 -24.68 3.18
CA TRP A 25 -28.13 -23.24 3.04
C TRP A 25 -29.27 -22.41 2.40
N LEU A 26 -30.18 -23.04 1.65
CA LEU A 26 -31.25 -22.29 0.98
C LEU A 26 -32.30 -21.76 1.96
N ASP A 27 -32.58 -22.49 3.03
CA ASP A 27 -33.52 -22.05 4.06
C ASP A 27 -32.93 -20.90 4.89
N GLU A 28 -31.61 -20.93 5.21
CA GLU A 28 -30.90 -19.82 5.87
C GLU A 28 -30.89 -18.58 5.00
N LEU A 29 -30.65 -18.74 3.70
CA LEU A 29 -30.64 -17.65 2.72
C LEU A 29 -32.03 -17.03 2.58
N GLN A 30 -33.11 -17.84 2.60
CA GLN A 30 -34.48 -17.35 2.59
C GLN A 30 -34.81 -16.58 3.87
N ALA A 31 -34.38 -17.07 5.03
CA ALA A 31 -34.57 -16.41 6.31
C ALA A 31 -33.83 -15.06 6.36
N MET A 32 -32.57 -15.01 5.90
CA MET A 32 -31.80 -13.77 5.80
C MET A 32 -32.48 -12.76 4.87
N ARG A 33 -32.90 -13.22 3.69
CA ARG A 33 -33.62 -12.37 2.74
C ARG A 33 -34.90 -11.79 3.32
N HIS A 34 -35.65 -12.59 4.05
CA HIS A 34 -36.89 -12.14 4.70
C HIS A 34 -36.60 -11.03 5.71
N ARG A 35 -35.63 -11.25 6.62
CA ARG A 35 -35.22 -10.21 7.59
C ARG A 35 -34.84 -8.91 6.90
N VAL A 36 -33.99 -8.95 5.87
CA VAL A 36 -33.49 -7.73 5.24
C VAL A 36 -34.54 -7.04 4.37
N TYR A 37 -35.24 -7.75 3.49
CA TYR A 37 -36.13 -7.11 2.52
C TYR A 37 -37.58 -6.92 2.99
N ALA A 38 -38.07 -7.81 3.86
CA ALA A 38 -39.43 -7.68 4.38
C ALA A 38 -39.52 -6.91 5.70
N GLU A 39 -38.55 -7.13 6.60
CA GLU A 39 -38.60 -6.53 7.94
C GLU A 39 -37.82 -5.21 8.03
N GLU A 40 -36.61 -5.13 7.45
CA GLU A 40 -35.78 -3.92 7.51
C GLU A 40 -36.11 -2.90 6.40
N LEU A 41 -36.39 -3.37 5.17
CA LEU A 41 -36.58 -2.51 4.00
C LEU A 41 -38.05 -2.41 3.55
N GLU A 42 -38.95 -3.13 4.17
CA GLU A 42 -40.41 -3.11 3.91
C GLU A 42 -40.79 -3.24 2.42
N GLN A 43 -40.02 -3.98 1.64
CA GLN A 43 -40.17 -4.07 0.18
C GLN A 43 -41.27 -5.02 -0.28
N TYR A 44 -41.72 -5.93 0.60
CA TYR A 44 -42.83 -6.83 0.36
C TYR A 44 -43.45 -7.34 1.66
N ALA A 45 -44.66 -7.93 1.53
CA ALA A 45 -45.39 -8.45 2.68
C ALA A 45 -44.53 -9.45 3.47
N ARG A 46 -44.69 -9.46 4.81
CA ARG A 46 -43.95 -10.30 5.75
C ARG A 46 -44.16 -11.81 5.58
N THR A 47 -44.85 -12.24 4.53
CA THR A 47 -45.04 -13.65 4.17
C THR A 47 -43.83 -14.16 3.38
N PRO A 48 -43.23 -15.33 3.70
CA PRO A 48 -42.07 -15.87 3.01
C PRO A 48 -42.33 -16.06 1.52
N SER A 49 -41.58 -15.39 0.66
CA SER A 49 -41.74 -15.53 -0.80
C SER A 49 -41.04 -16.79 -1.31
N LYS A 50 -41.75 -17.64 -2.04
CA LYS A 50 -41.25 -18.84 -2.70
C LYS A 50 -40.22 -18.55 -3.84
N ARG A 51 -39.85 -17.31 -4.09
CA ARG A 51 -39.17 -16.85 -5.31
C ARG A 51 -37.67 -17.12 -5.41
N LEU A 52 -36.99 -17.53 -4.33
CA LEU A 52 -35.57 -17.94 -4.43
C LEU A 52 -35.38 -19.33 -5.07
N ARG A 53 -36.47 -20.07 -5.26
CA ARG A 53 -36.48 -21.42 -5.79
C ARG A 53 -36.56 -21.49 -7.32
N GLU A 54 -36.38 -20.36 -8.03
CA GLU A 54 -36.33 -20.37 -9.49
C GLU A 54 -35.06 -21.11 -9.95
N PRO A 55 -35.18 -22.18 -10.73
CA PRO A 55 -34.03 -22.92 -11.22
C PRO A 55 -33.12 -22.06 -12.12
N GLY A 56 -31.85 -22.37 -12.16
CA GLY A 56 -30.87 -21.71 -13.02
C GLY A 56 -30.27 -20.42 -12.44
N LYS A 57 -30.54 -20.06 -11.18
CA LYS A 57 -29.85 -18.94 -10.51
C LYS A 57 -28.49 -19.35 -9.98
N ASP A 58 -27.53 -18.49 -10.19
CA ASP A 58 -26.22 -18.58 -9.58
C ASP A 58 -26.12 -17.65 -8.36
N PHE A 59 -25.39 -18.10 -7.34
CA PHE A 59 -25.17 -17.37 -6.09
C PHE A 59 -23.69 -17.38 -5.72
N VAL A 60 -23.22 -16.32 -5.08
CA VAL A 60 -22.04 -16.37 -4.21
C VAL A 60 -22.52 -16.22 -2.78
N LEU A 61 -22.21 -17.20 -1.96
CA LEU A 61 -22.49 -17.21 -0.52
C LEU A 61 -21.25 -16.76 0.25
N CYS A 62 -21.45 -16.02 1.31
CA CYS A 62 -20.41 -15.64 2.27
C CYS A 62 -20.74 -16.23 3.63
N THR A 63 -19.87 -17.10 4.16
CA THR A 63 -20.00 -17.72 5.48
C THR A 63 -18.85 -17.31 6.38
N ARG A 64 -19.09 -17.21 7.69
CA ARG A 64 -18.06 -16.97 8.69
C ARG A 64 -17.32 -18.27 8.99
N LYS A 65 -15.99 -18.27 8.94
CA LYS A 65 -15.19 -19.48 9.15
C LYS A 65 -15.25 -20.06 10.55
N SER A 66 -15.48 -19.23 11.55
CA SER A 66 -15.48 -19.65 12.95
C SER A 66 -16.66 -20.53 13.34
N ASP A 67 -17.82 -20.33 12.74
CA ASP A 67 -19.09 -20.98 13.10
C ASP A 67 -19.92 -21.44 11.90
N GLY A 68 -19.45 -21.21 10.68
CA GLY A 68 -20.17 -21.55 9.45
C GLY A 68 -21.39 -20.70 9.14
N ALA A 69 -21.69 -19.66 9.94
CA ALA A 69 -22.90 -18.85 9.80
C ALA A 69 -22.92 -18.09 8.47
N LEU A 70 -24.07 -18.09 7.78
CA LEU A 70 -24.27 -17.29 6.56
C LEU A 70 -24.31 -15.80 6.89
N CYS A 71 -23.37 -15.04 6.32
CA CYS A 71 -23.20 -13.60 6.55
C CYS A 71 -23.73 -12.73 5.41
N GLY A 72 -23.83 -13.28 4.21
CA GLY A 72 -24.35 -12.54 3.07
C GLY A 72 -24.35 -13.37 1.80
N TYR A 73 -25.00 -12.85 0.76
CA TYR A 73 -25.00 -13.44 -0.56
C TYR A 73 -25.28 -12.42 -1.65
N VAL A 74 -24.91 -12.78 -2.89
CA VAL A 74 -25.35 -12.12 -4.11
C VAL A 74 -25.87 -13.16 -5.08
N SER A 75 -26.90 -12.81 -5.87
CA SER A 75 -27.44 -13.70 -6.89
C SER A 75 -27.58 -13.00 -8.23
N TRP A 76 -27.47 -13.78 -9.30
CA TRP A 76 -27.74 -13.30 -10.66
C TRP A 76 -28.44 -14.38 -11.49
N THR A 77 -29.08 -13.94 -12.56
CA THR A 77 -29.71 -14.83 -13.54
C THR A 77 -28.92 -14.74 -14.84
N PRO A 78 -28.46 -15.88 -15.37
CA PRO A 78 -27.85 -15.92 -16.70
C PRO A 78 -28.90 -15.82 -17.80
N PRO A 79 -28.52 -15.39 -19.03
CA PRO A 79 -29.39 -15.50 -20.21
C PRO A 79 -29.65 -16.96 -20.60
N PRO A 80 -30.70 -17.28 -21.41
CA PRO A 80 -31.63 -16.31 -21.98
C PRO A 80 -32.70 -15.84 -20.99
N HIS A 81 -33.02 -14.55 -21.03
CA HIS A 81 -34.06 -13.97 -20.20
C HIS A 81 -35.38 -13.91 -20.97
N THR A 82 -36.45 -14.42 -20.36
CA THR A 82 -37.82 -14.15 -20.85
C THR A 82 -38.26 -12.73 -20.48
N ALA A 83 -37.78 -12.21 -19.34
CA ALA A 83 -37.88 -10.82 -18.90
C ALA A 83 -36.86 -10.54 -17.79
N PHE A 84 -36.28 -9.34 -17.75
CA PHE A 84 -35.53 -8.87 -16.59
C PHE A 84 -36.48 -8.62 -15.42
N ARG A 85 -36.09 -9.04 -14.22
CA ARG A 85 -36.91 -8.80 -13.03
C ARG A 85 -37.05 -7.32 -12.72
N MET A 86 -36.01 -6.52 -12.98
CA MET A 86 -36.08 -5.08 -12.79
C MET A 86 -37.21 -4.44 -13.62
N ALA A 87 -37.64 -5.05 -14.72
CA ALA A 87 -38.80 -4.60 -15.50
C ALA A 87 -40.12 -4.64 -14.70
N SER A 88 -40.19 -5.37 -13.57
CA SER A 88 -41.36 -5.30 -12.69
C SER A 88 -41.41 -4.02 -11.83
N PHE A 89 -40.35 -3.25 -11.80
CA PHE A 89 -40.23 -1.99 -11.05
C PHE A 89 -40.01 -0.78 -11.98
N LEU A 90 -39.76 -0.99 -13.27
CA LEU A 90 -39.48 0.02 -14.27
C LEU A 90 -40.56 0.04 -15.35
N THR A 91 -40.80 1.19 -15.93
CA THR A 91 -41.60 1.26 -17.18
C THR A 91 -40.83 0.66 -18.36
N PRO A 92 -41.50 0.13 -19.39
CA PRO A 92 -40.83 -0.42 -20.57
C PRO A 92 -39.86 0.58 -21.24
N SER A 93 -40.21 1.86 -21.28
CA SER A 93 -39.38 2.93 -21.85
C SER A 93 -38.08 3.14 -21.07
N LEU A 94 -38.11 3.00 -19.75
CA LEU A 94 -36.93 3.13 -18.89
C LEU A 94 -35.99 1.92 -18.99
N MET A 95 -36.58 0.76 -19.13
CA MET A 95 -35.80 -0.47 -19.37
C MET A 95 -35.10 -0.41 -20.72
N GLN A 96 -35.83 0.03 -21.77
CA GLN A 96 -35.27 0.26 -23.10
C GLN A 96 -34.12 1.28 -23.08
N ALA A 97 -34.31 2.39 -22.39
CA ALA A 97 -33.28 3.42 -22.25
C ALA A 97 -32.03 2.89 -21.52
N ALA A 98 -32.19 2.02 -20.51
CA ALA A 98 -31.09 1.39 -19.82
C ALA A 98 -30.27 0.47 -20.74
N LEU A 99 -30.93 -0.33 -21.55
CA LEU A 99 -30.30 -1.25 -22.50
C LEU A 99 -29.65 -0.51 -23.68
N SER A 100 -30.31 0.53 -24.21
CA SER A 100 -29.79 1.36 -25.32
C SER A 100 -28.47 2.05 -24.95
N ARG A 101 -28.30 2.50 -23.69
CA ARG A 101 -27.06 3.12 -23.21
C ARG A 101 -25.88 2.12 -23.11
N LEU A 102 -26.15 0.83 -23.06
CA LEU A 102 -25.16 -0.22 -23.17
C LEU A 102 -24.81 -0.57 -24.62
N GLY A 103 -25.46 0.06 -25.60
CA GLY A 103 -25.35 -0.30 -27.01
C GLY A 103 -26.03 -1.64 -27.34
N ILE A 104 -26.94 -2.11 -26.49
CA ILE A 104 -27.64 -3.38 -26.65
C ILE A 104 -28.90 -3.13 -27.48
N THR A 105 -28.94 -3.71 -28.68
CA THR A 105 -30.11 -3.68 -29.58
C THR A 105 -31.04 -4.86 -29.31
N ASP A 106 -32.27 -4.77 -29.78
CA ASP A 106 -33.25 -5.86 -29.69
C ASP A 106 -32.71 -7.12 -30.42
N GLY A 107 -32.26 -8.11 -29.64
CA GLY A 107 -31.65 -9.36 -30.13
C GLY A 107 -30.32 -9.72 -29.44
N GLU A 108 -29.62 -8.76 -28.81
CA GLU A 108 -28.33 -9.02 -28.15
C GLU A 108 -28.45 -9.32 -26.65
N HIS A 109 -29.62 -9.74 -26.18
CA HIS A 109 -29.86 -10.06 -24.76
C HIS A 109 -29.12 -11.30 -24.25
N GLU A 110 -28.52 -12.09 -25.13
CA GLU A 110 -27.87 -13.37 -24.78
C GLU A 110 -26.60 -13.24 -23.94
N ALA A 111 -26.01 -12.03 -23.89
CA ALA A 111 -24.80 -11.78 -23.11
C ALA A 111 -25.01 -10.80 -21.92
N VAL A 112 -26.28 -10.45 -21.61
CA VAL A 112 -26.64 -9.54 -20.52
C VAL A 112 -27.05 -10.33 -19.29
N PHE A 113 -26.41 -10.07 -18.16
CA PHE A 113 -26.70 -10.69 -16.86
C PHE A 113 -27.40 -9.71 -15.93
N GLU A 114 -28.42 -10.15 -15.22
CA GLU A 114 -29.09 -9.35 -14.21
C GLU A 114 -28.65 -9.75 -12.81
N ILE A 115 -27.99 -8.84 -12.07
CA ILE A 115 -27.75 -9.03 -10.64
C ILE A 115 -29.01 -8.64 -9.88
N ARG A 116 -29.55 -9.57 -9.09
CA ARG A 116 -30.89 -9.46 -8.53
C ARG A 116 -30.95 -9.17 -7.03
N SER A 117 -30.00 -9.68 -6.28
CA SER A 117 -30.01 -9.57 -4.82
C SER A 117 -28.58 -9.48 -4.31
N LEU A 118 -28.29 -8.45 -3.58
CA LEU A 118 -27.09 -8.32 -2.76
C LEU A 118 -27.54 -8.10 -1.33
N THR A 119 -27.26 -9.04 -0.45
CA THR A 119 -27.74 -9.07 0.92
C THR A 119 -26.60 -9.34 1.87
N VAL A 120 -26.49 -8.57 2.94
CA VAL A 120 -25.52 -8.78 4.03
C VAL A 120 -26.28 -8.66 5.34
N ASP A 121 -26.11 -9.66 6.21
CA ASP A 121 -26.71 -9.68 7.55
C ASP A 121 -26.29 -8.46 8.36
N ARG A 122 -27.20 -7.93 9.17
CA ARG A 122 -27.01 -6.67 9.93
C ARG A 122 -25.75 -6.69 10.78
N GLY A 123 -25.47 -7.79 11.47
CA GLY A 123 -24.28 -7.97 12.32
C GLY A 123 -22.95 -8.06 11.55
N SER A 124 -23.03 -8.26 10.23
CA SER A 124 -21.85 -8.43 9.34
C SER A 124 -21.66 -7.25 8.38
N ARG A 125 -22.45 -6.18 8.51
CA ARG A 125 -22.28 -4.96 7.68
C ARG A 125 -21.01 -4.20 8.05
N HIS A 126 -20.56 -3.32 7.14
CA HIS A 126 -19.35 -2.52 7.26
C HIS A 126 -18.00 -3.30 7.27
N GLN A 127 -18.03 -4.61 7.00
CA GLN A 127 -16.87 -5.48 6.94
C GLN A 127 -16.38 -5.77 5.50
N GLY A 128 -16.84 -5.01 4.52
CA GLY A 128 -16.45 -5.16 3.11
C GLY A 128 -17.14 -6.33 2.36
N ILE A 129 -17.99 -7.12 3.03
CA ILE A 129 -18.63 -8.33 2.47
C ILE A 129 -19.45 -8.01 1.22
N ALA A 130 -20.24 -6.94 1.23
CA ALA A 130 -21.07 -6.55 0.06
C ALA A 130 -20.22 -6.31 -1.19
N ARG A 131 -19.09 -5.62 -1.03
CA ARG A 131 -18.15 -5.34 -2.12
C ARG A 131 -17.50 -6.61 -2.65
N GLU A 132 -17.02 -7.48 -1.77
CA GLU A 132 -16.40 -8.74 -2.14
C GLU A 132 -17.37 -9.67 -2.88
N LEU A 133 -18.62 -9.75 -2.42
CA LEU A 133 -19.69 -10.49 -3.10
C LEU A 133 -19.92 -9.96 -4.52
N MET A 134 -20.03 -8.65 -4.69
CA MET A 134 -20.21 -8.02 -6.01
C MET A 134 -19.01 -8.24 -6.93
N MET A 135 -17.78 -8.12 -6.43
CA MET A 135 -16.58 -8.38 -7.24
C MET A 135 -16.57 -9.82 -7.75
N ARG A 136 -16.85 -10.79 -6.89
CA ARG A 136 -16.90 -12.21 -7.27
C ARG A 136 -18.01 -12.50 -8.28
N ALA A 137 -19.18 -11.89 -8.13
CA ALA A 137 -20.26 -12.02 -9.09
C ALA A 137 -19.86 -11.46 -10.47
N LEU A 138 -19.33 -10.25 -10.53
CA LEU A 138 -18.89 -9.59 -11.78
C LEU A 138 -17.78 -10.38 -12.49
N LEU A 139 -16.79 -10.86 -11.74
CA LEU A 139 -15.70 -11.67 -12.28
C LEU A 139 -16.24 -13.02 -12.81
N ARG A 140 -17.16 -13.66 -12.08
CA ARG A 140 -17.76 -14.92 -12.50
C ARG A 140 -18.62 -14.76 -13.75
N ILE A 141 -19.44 -13.73 -13.81
CA ILE A 141 -20.26 -13.41 -15.00
C ILE A 141 -19.35 -13.26 -16.23
N ARG A 142 -18.25 -12.50 -16.11
CA ARG A 142 -17.26 -12.37 -17.19
C ARG A 142 -16.66 -13.72 -17.61
N GLN A 143 -16.28 -14.58 -16.64
CA GLN A 143 -15.71 -15.91 -16.91
C GLN A 143 -16.64 -16.84 -17.70
N VAL A 144 -17.96 -16.70 -17.52
CA VAL A 144 -18.96 -17.51 -18.24
C VAL A 144 -19.45 -16.85 -19.53
N GLY A 145 -18.74 -15.84 -20.03
CA GLY A 145 -19.03 -15.19 -21.32
C GLY A 145 -20.00 -14.03 -21.25
N GLY A 146 -20.34 -13.53 -20.04
CA GLY A 146 -21.18 -12.32 -19.92
C GLY A 146 -20.46 -11.09 -20.49
N ALA A 147 -21.17 -10.32 -21.32
CA ALA A 147 -20.67 -9.06 -21.88
C ALA A 147 -21.12 -7.85 -21.05
N HIS A 148 -22.34 -7.90 -20.54
CA HIS A 148 -22.97 -6.78 -19.84
C HIS A 148 -23.68 -7.22 -18.56
N VAL A 149 -23.78 -6.29 -17.61
CA VAL A 149 -24.50 -6.47 -16.35
C VAL A 149 -25.46 -5.31 -16.14
N VAL A 150 -26.67 -5.63 -15.69
CA VAL A 150 -27.68 -4.67 -15.24
C VAL A 150 -28.11 -5.00 -13.81
N ALA A 151 -28.43 -4.01 -13.01
CA ALA A 151 -28.87 -4.16 -11.63
C ALA A 151 -29.69 -2.94 -11.15
N LEU A 152 -30.47 -3.14 -10.08
CA LEU A 152 -31.00 -2.06 -9.25
C LEU A 152 -30.12 -1.88 -8.02
N GLY A 153 -29.50 -0.72 -7.87
CA GLY A 153 -28.65 -0.37 -6.75
C GLY A 153 -29.29 0.59 -5.79
N ARG A 154 -29.22 0.28 -4.50
CA ARG A 154 -29.73 1.13 -3.43
C ARG A 154 -28.86 2.37 -3.27
N HIS A 155 -29.51 3.54 -3.04
CA HIS A 155 -28.86 4.85 -3.01
C HIS A 155 -27.74 4.97 -1.98
N ASP A 156 -27.90 4.43 -0.78
CA ASP A 156 -26.93 4.52 0.30
C ASP A 156 -25.60 3.76 0.03
N VAL A 157 -25.61 2.86 -0.97
CA VAL A 157 -24.41 2.07 -1.36
C VAL A 157 -23.94 2.35 -2.81
N LEU A 158 -24.48 3.36 -3.49
CA LEU A 158 -24.07 3.74 -4.84
C LEU A 158 -22.55 4.01 -5.01
N PRO A 159 -21.83 4.63 -4.04
CA PRO A 159 -20.40 4.81 -4.16
C PRO A 159 -19.63 3.49 -4.32
N MET A 160 -20.07 2.43 -3.64
CA MET A 160 -19.48 1.09 -3.79
C MET A 160 -19.63 0.56 -5.22
N TYR A 161 -20.82 0.69 -5.81
CA TYR A 161 -21.09 0.22 -7.16
C TYR A 161 -20.30 0.99 -8.22
N ARG A 162 -20.20 2.32 -8.08
CA ARG A 162 -19.40 3.17 -8.98
C ARG A 162 -17.90 2.76 -8.94
N ASN A 163 -17.39 2.47 -7.77
CA ASN A 163 -16.01 2.00 -7.59
C ASN A 163 -15.75 0.63 -8.23
N LEU A 164 -16.79 -0.16 -8.49
CA LEU A 164 -16.71 -1.44 -9.21
C LEU A 164 -17.00 -1.30 -10.72
N GLY A 165 -17.09 -0.08 -11.23
CA GLY A 165 -17.26 0.20 -12.65
C GLY A 165 -18.70 0.21 -13.15
N LEU A 166 -19.71 0.19 -12.24
CA LEU A 166 -21.10 0.35 -12.63
C LEU A 166 -21.45 1.82 -12.83
N THR A 167 -22.05 2.13 -13.97
CA THR A 167 -22.63 3.42 -14.25
C THR A 167 -24.03 3.48 -13.65
N VAL A 168 -24.30 4.52 -12.89
CA VAL A 168 -25.60 4.76 -12.26
C VAL A 168 -26.38 5.75 -13.11
N GLN A 169 -27.61 5.42 -13.47
CA GLN A 169 -28.52 6.38 -14.13
C GLN A 169 -29.09 7.32 -13.08
N ALA A 170 -29.00 8.62 -13.32
CA ALA A 170 -29.45 9.64 -12.37
C ALA A 170 -30.98 9.67 -12.23
N GLU A 171 -31.72 9.34 -13.31
CA GLU A 171 -33.17 9.34 -13.35
C GLU A 171 -33.71 8.13 -14.14
N PRO A 172 -34.86 7.59 -13.73
CA PRO A 172 -35.60 7.95 -12.53
C PRO A 172 -35.10 7.20 -11.30
N GLU A 173 -35.32 7.81 -10.15
CA GLU A 173 -35.24 7.12 -8.88
C GLU A 173 -36.42 6.14 -8.73
N VAL A 174 -36.14 4.91 -8.28
CA VAL A 174 -37.14 3.86 -8.15
C VAL A 174 -37.38 3.58 -6.66
N PRO A 175 -38.47 4.10 -6.07
CA PRO A 175 -38.81 3.78 -4.68
C PRO A 175 -39.34 2.35 -4.57
N ILE A 176 -38.74 1.55 -3.70
CA ILE A 176 -39.20 0.17 -3.40
C ILE A 176 -39.20 -0.02 -1.88
N GLY A 177 -40.38 -0.04 -1.26
CA GLY A 177 -40.51 -0.07 0.19
C GLY A 177 -39.92 1.18 0.85
N ALA A 178 -39.13 1.00 1.90
CA ALA A 178 -38.48 2.09 2.63
C ALA A 178 -37.16 2.59 1.97
N ALA A 179 -36.78 2.08 0.80
CA ALA A 179 -35.52 2.42 0.15
C ALA A 179 -35.69 2.88 -1.30
N THR A 180 -34.78 3.77 -1.74
CA THR A 180 -34.74 4.28 -3.10
C THR A 180 -33.59 3.60 -3.87
N TYR A 181 -33.84 3.27 -5.13
CA TYR A 181 -32.92 2.57 -6.03
C TYR A 181 -32.68 3.34 -7.32
N SER A 182 -31.52 3.15 -7.91
CA SER A 182 -31.21 3.59 -9.28
C SER A 182 -30.93 2.40 -10.17
N VAL A 183 -31.21 2.54 -11.45
CA VAL A 183 -30.77 1.61 -12.48
C VAL A 183 -29.28 1.72 -12.66
N MET A 184 -28.58 0.60 -12.64
CA MET A 184 -27.14 0.52 -12.85
C MET A 184 -26.83 -0.45 -13.98
N HIS A 185 -25.77 -0.15 -14.70
CA HIS A 185 -25.27 -1.02 -15.77
C HIS A 185 -23.75 -0.88 -15.94
N CYS A 186 -23.11 -1.91 -16.49
CA CYS A 186 -21.72 -1.85 -16.95
C CYS A 186 -21.45 -2.92 -18.01
N SER A 187 -20.41 -2.73 -18.83
CA SER A 187 -19.79 -3.85 -19.52
C SER A 187 -18.94 -4.66 -18.53
N CYS A 188 -18.87 -5.97 -18.70
CA CYS A 188 -18.02 -6.84 -17.86
C CYS A 188 -16.55 -6.46 -17.96
N GLU A 189 -16.11 -5.89 -19.08
CA GLU A 189 -14.74 -5.39 -19.25
C GLU A 189 -14.48 -4.10 -18.46
N ALA A 190 -15.46 -3.18 -18.39
CA ALA A 190 -15.36 -1.99 -17.55
C ALA A 190 -15.31 -2.37 -16.06
N ALA A 191 -16.17 -3.30 -15.64
CA ALA A 191 -16.15 -3.84 -14.27
C ALA A 191 -14.82 -4.52 -13.96
N TYR A 192 -14.29 -5.34 -14.87
CA TYR A 192 -13.02 -6.02 -14.70
C TYR A 192 -11.84 -5.04 -14.55
N ARG A 193 -11.80 -3.98 -15.38
CA ARG A 193 -10.79 -2.93 -15.25
C ARG A 193 -10.89 -2.19 -13.91
N ALA A 194 -12.11 -1.83 -13.49
CA ALA A 194 -12.35 -1.18 -12.20
C ALA A 194 -11.96 -2.08 -11.02
N ILE A 195 -12.32 -3.38 -11.07
CA ILE A 195 -11.93 -4.36 -10.05
C ILE A 195 -10.41 -4.52 -10.00
N ARG A 196 -9.74 -4.66 -11.15
CA ARG A 196 -8.28 -4.71 -11.19
C ARG A 196 -7.65 -3.45 -10.64
N GLN A 197 -8.17 -2.28 -10.99
CA GLN A 197 -7.70 -1.01 -10.47
C GLN A 197 -7.95 -0.90 -8.96
N TYR A 198 -9.10 -1.39 -8.48
CA TYR A 198 -9.43 -1.45 -7.05
C TYR A 198 -8.48 -2.42 -6.30
N LEU A 199 -8.26 -3.62 -6.82
CA LEU A 199 -7.34 -4.60 -6.24
C LEU A 199 -5.87 -4.17 -6.31
N ALA A 200 -5.53 -3.29 -7.26
CA ALA A 200 -4.22 -2.67 -7.36
C ALA A 200 -4.07 -1.43 -6.45
N GLN A 201 -5.16 -0.95 -5.83
CA GLN A 201 -5.07 0.07 -4.78
C GLN A 201 -4.50 -0.58 -3.51
N PRO A 202 -3.64 0.14 -2.78
CA PRO A 202 -3.20 -0.37 -1.49
C PRO A 202 -4.43 -0.62 -0.61
N PRO A 203 -4.48 -1.74 0.10
CA PRO A 203 -5.59 -2.07 0.97
C PRO A 203 -5.76 -0.98 2.03
N GLY A 204 -6.99 -0.53 2.22
CA GLY A 204 -7.40 0.27 3.38
C GLY A 204 -7.25 -0.54 4.68
N ASP A 205 -7.32 0.15 5.80
CA ASP A 205 -7.06 -0.33 7.16
C ASP A 205 -7.38 -1.82 7.41
N GLY A 206 -6.34 -2.59 7.69
CA GLY A 206 -6.42 -4.02 8.05
C GLY A 206 -5.68 -5.00 7.15
N ALA A 207 -5.16 -4.57 6.00
CA ALA A 207 -4.34 -5.39 5.12
C ALA A 207 -2.84 -5.13 5.32
N ALA A 208 -1.99 -5.89 4.64
CA ALA A 208 -0.55 -5.76 4.69
C ALA A 208 -0.09 -4.30 4.51
N CYS A 209 0.93 -3.89 5.25
CA CYS A 209 1.46 -2.53 5.17
C CYS A 209 1.97 -2.23 3.75
N TYR A 210 1.43 -1.18 3.13
CA TYR A 210 1.78 -0.80 1.77
C TYR A 210 2.90 0.25 1.74
N HIS A 211 3.99 -0.05 1.02
CA HIS A 211 5.19 0.77 0.99
C HIS A 211 5.44 1.54 -0.31
N GLY A 212 4.58 1.43 -1.29
CA GLY A 212 4.81 1.93 -2.65
C GLY A 212 5.15 0.80 -3.62
N GLY A 213 5.71 1.13 -4.79
CA GLY A 213 6.05 0.13 -5.80
C GLY A 213 4.88 -0.31 -6.68
N THR A 214 3.76 0.43 -6.70
CA THR A 214 2.64 0.17 -7.60
C THR A 214 3.02 0.23 -9.08
N SER A 215 4.16 0.81 -9.41
CA SER A 215 4.71 0.78 -10.76
C SER A 215 4.90 -0.65 -11.28
N TRP A 216 5.21 -1.63 -10.42
CA TRP A 216 5.31 -3.03 -10.80
C TRP A 216 4.00 -3.66 -11.27
N THR A 217 2.84 -3.20 -10.75
CA THR A 217 1.54 -3.67 -11.25
C THR A 217 1.25 -3.17 -12.67
N THR A 218 1.85 -2.05 -13.06
CA THR A 218 1.70 -1.47 -14.40
C THR A 218 2.70 -2.07 -15.39
N THR A 219 3.95 -2.22 -14.98
CA THR A 219 5.06 -2.61 -15.87
C THR A 219 5.36 -4.11 -15.85
N GLY A 220 4.93 -4.84 -14.82
CA GLY A 220 5.38 -6.22 -14.61
C GLY A 220 6.90 -6.29 -14.58
N PHE A 221 7.48 -7.30 -15.21
CA PHE A 221 8.93 -7.45 -15.41
C PHE A 221 9.42 -6.91 -16.76
N ASP A 222 8.63 -6.09 -17.44
CA ASP A 222 9.07 -5.37 -18.64
C ASP A 222 9.91 -4.15 -18.24
N PHE A 223 11.23 -4.32 -18.25
CA PHE A 223 12.17 -3.26 -17.85
C PHE A 223 12.23 -2.14 -18.88
N GLN A 224 12.01 -2.40 -20.18
CA GLN A 224 11.96 -1.35 -21.21
C GLN A 224 10.73 -0.45 -21.03
N LEU A 225 9.57 -1.05 -20.73
CA LEU A 225 8.38 -0.29 -20.36
C LEU A 225 8.62 0.51 -19.07
N ARG A 226 9.32 -0.08 -18.08
CA ARG A 226 9.61 0.56 -16.80
C ARG A 226 10.46 1.82 -16.93
N GLU A 227 11.41 1.88 -17.87
CA GLU A 227 12.24 3.06 -18.15
C GLU A 227 11.43 4.26 -18.64
N GLN A 228 10.20 4.03 -19.14
CA GLN A 228 9.30 5.11 -19.54
C GLN A 228 8.65 5.84 -18.35
N TYR A 229 8.75 5.29 -17.15
CA TYR A 229 8.15 5.85 -15.96
C TYR A 229 9.20 6.45 -15.03
N VAL A 230 8.87 7.56 -14.38
CA VAL A 230 9.64 8.08 -13.26
C VAL A 230 9.08 7.51 -11.98
N VAL A 231 9.85 6.67 -11.30
CA VAL A 231 9.44 6.00 -10.05
C VAL A 231 10.04 6.75 -8.87
N ALA A 232 9.25 7.63 -8.24
CA ALA A 232 9.64 8.46 -7.10
C ALA A 232 8.77 8.20 -5.84
N ASP A 233 7.93 7.16 -5.83
CA ASP A 233 7.13 6.72 -4.68
C ASP A 233 7.91 5.81 -3.73
N VAL A 234 8.91 5.07 -4.24
CA VAL A 234 9.82 4.22 -3.48
C VAL A 234 11.19 4.91 -3.36
N LEU A 235 11.77 4.85 -2.16
CA LEU A 235 13.01 5.54 -1.84
C LEU A 235 14.26 4.73 -2.23
N ASP A 236 14.23 4.08 -3.39
CA ASP A 236 15.39 3.38 -3.91
C ASP A 236 16.49 4.36 -4.29
N SER A 237 17.74 3.90 -4.17
CA SER A 237 18.90 4.71 -4.51
C SER A 237 18.84 5.17 -5.96
N PRO A 238 19.14 6.45 -6.27
CA PRO A 238 19.17 6.92 -7.64
C PRO A 238 20.45 6.50 -8.40
N PHE A 239 21.46 6.00 -7.71
CA PHE A 239 22.72 5.53 -8.30
C PHE A 239 22.82 4.01 -8.23
N PRO A 240 23.60 3.36 -9.10
CA PRO A 240 23.85 1.91 -9.03
C PRO A 240 24.73 1.54 -7.83
N PRO A 241 24.80 0.26 -7.42
CA PRO A 241 25.82 -0.20 -6.49
C PRO A 241 27.22 0.02 -7.08
N CYS A 242 28.27 -0.08 -6.24
CA CYS A 242 29.64 0.10 -6.73
C CYS A 242 30.02 -0.97 -7.77
N PRO A 243 30.98 -0.69 -8.66
CA PRO A 243 31.39 -1.62 -9.71
C PRO A 243 31.74 -3.01 -9.17
N GLU A 244 32.42 -3.08 -8.03
CA GLU A 244 32.83 -4.34 -7.40
C GLU A 244 31.64 -5.21 -6.97
N VAL A 245 30.51 -4.61 -6.62
CA VAL A 245 29.27 -5.36 -6.38
C VAL A 245 28.79 -6.00 -7.67
N MET A 246 28.76 -5.25 -8.76
CA MET A 246 28.30 -5.75 -10.05
C MET A 246 29.22 -6.83 -10.60
N ASP A 247 30.52 -6.62 -10.53
CA ASP A 247 31.53 -7.58 -10.98
C ASP A 247 31.46 -8.88 -10.15
N THR A 248 31.32 -8.75 -8.83
CA THR A 248 31.17 -9.90 -7.94
C THR A 248 29.92 -10.71 -8.31
N LEU A 249 28.77 -10.06 -8.48
CA LEU A 249 27.52 -10.75 -8.81
C LEU A 249 27.59 -11.43 -10.19
N GLN A 250 28.18 -10.77 -11.19
CA GLN A 250 28.34 -11.33 -12.53
C GLN A 250 29.25 -12.55 -12.56
N THR A 251 30.39 -12.47 -11.88
CA THR A 251 31.38 -13.56 -11.86
C THR A 251 30.97 -14.76 -11.03
N THR A 252 30.11 -14.54 -10.00
CA THR A 252 29.64 -15.62 -9.10
C THR A 252 28.22 -16.07 -9.38
N LEU A 253 27.55 -15.58 -10.44
CA LEU A 253 26.13 -15.82 -10.69
C LEU A 253 25.76 -17.31 -10.70
N GLN A 254 26.59 -18.17 -11.28
CA GLN A 254 26.37 -19.61 -11.32
C GLN A 254 26.35 -20.20 -9.88
N HIS A 255 27.34 -19.85 -9.06
CA HIS A 255 27.40 -20.27 -7.65
C HIS A 255 26.19 -19.74 -6.86
N CYS A 256 25.81 -18.48 -7.08
CA CYS A 256 24.64 -17.86 -6.46
C CYS A 256 23.32 -18.58 -6.74
N CYS A 257 23.22 -19.27 -7.88
CA CYS A 257 22.03 -20.06 -8.23
C CYS A 257 22.07 -21.49 -7.71
N MET A 258 23.24 -22.06 -7.50
CA MET A 258 23.42 -23.50 -7.26
C MET A 258 23.75 -23.85 -5.79
N GLU A 259 24.27 -22.89 -5.01
CA GLU A 259 24.80 -23.16 -3.68
C GLU A 259 23.96 -22.47 -2.58
N SER A 260 23.76 -23.16 -1.46
CA SER A 260 23.18 -22.57 -0.27
C SER A 260 24.16 -21.58 0.36
N PRO A 261 23.69 -20.43 0.87
CA PRO A 261 24.56 -19.44 1.50
C PRO A 261 25.08 -19.93 2.86
N PRO A 262 26.16 -19.32 3.40
CA PRO A 262 26.55 -19.50 4.80
C PRO A 262 25.38 -19.24 5.73
N THR A 263 25.08 -20.21 6.63
CA THR A 263 23.89 -20.18 7.50
C THR A 263 23.87 -18.98 8.45
N ASP A 264 25.03 -18.65 9.02
CA ASP A 264 25.25 -17.59 10.01
C ASP A 264 25.64 -16.25 9.36
N CYS A 265 25.74 -16.20 8.02
CA CYS A 265 26.23 -15.05 7.26
C CYS A 265 27.60 -14.52 7.75
N ALA A 266 28.48 -15.38 8.28
CA ALA A 266 29.71 -14.96 8.95
C ALA A 266 30.57 -13.98 8.13
N PRO A 267 30.80 -14.15 6.80
CA PRO A 267 31.56 -13.18 6.02
C PRO A 267 30.95 -11.78 6.05
N LEU A 268 29.63 -11.66 5.93
CA LEU A 268 28.93 -10.38 5.97
C LEU A 268 28.94 -9.77 7.38
N VAL A 269 28.74 -10.59 8.43
CA VAL A 269 28.83 -10.15 9.84
C VAL A 269 30.22 -9.59 10.13
N GLN A 270 31.29 -10.26 9.70
CA GLN A 270 32.67 -9.78 9.86
C GLN A 270 32.90 -8.47 9.11
N ALA A 271 32.38 -8.33 7.89
CA ALA A 271 32.52 -7.10 7.12
C ALA A 271 31.80 -5.92 7.80
N VAL A 272 30.59 -6.13 8.35
CA VAL A 272 29.87 -5.13 9.13
C VAL A 272 30.65 -4.80 10.41
N ALA A 273 31.11 -5.80 11.17
CA ALA A 273 31.87 -5.63 12.39
C ALA A 273 33.13 -4.76 12.17
N ALA A 274 33.92 -5.08 11.15
CA ALA A 274 35.10 -4.33 10.78
C ALA A 274 34.77 -2.89 10.35
N ARG A 275 33.72 -2.73 9.55
CA ARG A 275 33.33 -1.41 9.00
C ARG A 275 32.74 -0.48 10.07
N ARG A 276 32.01 -1.03 11.06
CA ARG A 276 31.26 -0.26 12.07
C ARG A 276 31.93 -0.28 13.45
N THR A 277 33.00 -1.06 13.61
CA THR A 277 33.71 -1.21 14.89
C THR A 277 32.78 -1.74 16.00
N ILE A 278 31.99 -2.76 15.66
CA ILE A 278 31.05 -3.45 16.57
C ILE A 278 31.51 -4.90 16.73
N PRO A 279 31.43 -5.49 17.93
CA PRO A 279 31.71 -6.91 18.11
C PRO A 279 30.80 -7.79 17.21
N PRO A 280 31.33 -8.80 16.50
CA PRO A 280 30.52 -9.65 15.62
C PRO A 280 29.34 -10.31 16.33
N ASP A 281 29.47 -10.60 17.61
CA ASP A 281 28.40 -11.19 18.41
C ASP A 281 27.21 -10.27 18.62
N TYR A 282 27.39 -8.97 18.47
CA TYR A 282 26.32 -7.98 18.58
C TYR A 282 25.65 -7.67 17.24
N ILE A 283 25.96 -8.44 16.17
CA ILE A 283 25.41 -8.20 14.83
C ILE A 283 24.60 -9.42 14.40
N ALA A 284 23.39 -9.19 13.90
CA ALA A 284 22.60 -10.20 13.20
C ALA A 284 22.14 -9.64 11.85
N VAL A 285 22.21 -10.45 10.80
CA VAL A 285 21.77 -10.08 9.44
C VAL A 285 20.50 -10.82 9.06
N SER A 286 19.65 -10.18 8.21
CA SER A 286 18.43 -10.78 7.72
C SER A 286 18.03 -10.21 6.36
N SER A 287 17.00 -10.79 5.74
CA SER A 287 16.49 -10.42 4.41
C SER A 287 15.75 -9.07 4.40
N GLY A 288 16.48 -8.00 4.71
CA GLY A 288 15.97 -6.63 4.82
C GLY A 288 15.49 -6.27 6.23
N SER A 289 15.36 -4.96 6.48
CA SER A 289 14.92 -4.43 7.79
C SER A 289 13.52 -4.91 8.18
N SER A 290 12.59 -5.06 7.24
CA SER A 290 11.25 -5.61 7.52
C SER A 290 11.33 -7.00 8.14
N SER A 291 12.21 -7.87 7.64
CA SER A 291 12.42 -9.21 8.24
C SER A 291 12.90 -9.11 9.70
N LEU A 292 13.83 -8.19 9.99
CA LEU A 292 14.30 -7.94 11.36
C LEU A 292 13.20 -7.41 12.27
N MET A 293 12.38 -6.46 11.76
CA MET A 293 11.24 -5.91 12.50
C MET A 293 10.24 -7.00 12.86
N PHE A 294 9.78 -7.79 11.88
CA PHE A 294 8.79 -8.85 12.09
C PHE A 294 9.34 -10.01 12.96
N THR A 295 10.63 -10.30 12.89
CA THR A 295 11.21 -11.37 13.67
C THR A 295 11.57 -10.92 15.10
N CYS A 296 12.27 -9.79 15.23
CA CYS A 296 12.86 -9.41 16.52
C CYS A 296 11.88 -8.66 17.43
N LEU A 297 11.03 -7.76 16.89
CA LEU A 297 10.07 -7.04 17.73
C LEU A 297 9.04 -7.98 18.38
N LEU A 298 8.63 -9.05 17.69
CA LEU A 298 7.76 -10.10 18.24
C LEU A 298 8.37 -10.86 19.43
N GLN A 299 9.70 -10.84 19.57
CA GLN A 299 10.41 -11.47 20.69
C GLN A 299 10.70 -10.50 21.85
N LEU A 300 10.65 -9.20 21.56
CA LEU A 300 10.99 -8.16 22.52
C LEU A 300 9.76 -7.50 23.15
N LEU A 301 8.61 -7.59 22.48
CA LEU A 301 7.37 -6.93 22.85
C LEU A 301 6.22 -7.93 22.94
N SER A 302 5.21 -7.61 23.71
CA SER A 302 3.96 -8.35 23.83
C SER A 302 2.75 -7.42 23.74
N LYS A 303 1.54 -7.99 23.72
CA LYS A 303 0.30 -7.20 23.76
C LYS A 303 0.19 -6.29 25.00
N ASP A 304 0.89 -6.62 26.08
CA ASP A 304 0.86 -5.86 27.33
C ASP A 304 1.95 -4.76 27.37
N SER A 305 2.80 -4.68 26.32
CA SER A 305 3.83 -3.67 26.19
C SER A 305 3.26 -2.31 25.82
N LYS A 306 3.75 -1.26 26.48
CA LYS A 306 3.44 0.13 26.18
C LYS A 306 4.58 0.74 25.38
N VAL A 307 4.32 1.10 24.13
CA VAL A 307 5.35 1.49 23.16
C VAL A 307 5.14 2.93 22.71
N LEU A 308 6.20 3.73 22.75
CA LEU A 308 6.25 5.09 22.20
C LEU A 308 6.88 5.08 20.81
N ILE A 309 6.22 5.71 19.85
CA ILE A 309 6.71 5.94 18.48
C ILE A 309 6.62 7.42 18.12
N LEU A 310 7.32 7.85 17.06
CA LEU A 310 7.11 9.17 16.46
C LEU A 310 5.87 9.19 15.56
N SER A 311 5.26 10.35 15.39
CA SER A 311 4.20 10.57 14.41
C SER A 311 4.39 11.94 13.73
N PRO A 312 4.69 12.01 12.41
CA PRO A 312 4.74 10.90 11.45
C PRO A 312 6.01 10.05 11.58
N MET A 313 5.89 8.78 11.21
CA MET A 313 7.01 7.84 11.13
C MET A 313 6.74 6.77 10.05
N TYR A 314 7.75 5.99 9.71
CA TYR A 314 7.65 4.86 8.78
C TYR A 314 6.53 3.88 9.21
N GLY A 315 5.51 3.75 8.37
CA GLY A 315 4.23 3.14 8.73
C GLY A 315 4.28 1.66 9.12
N GLU A 316 5.33 0.94 8.72
CA GLU A 316 5.49 -0.49 9.04
C GLU A 316 5.64 -0.72 10.56
N TYR A 317 6.30 0.19 11.28
CA TYR A 317 6.41 0.10 12.74
C TYR A 317 5.04 0.12 13.42
N LYS A 318 4.21 1.11 13.09
CA LYS A 318 2.86 1.18 13.64
C LYS A 318 2.03 -0.04 13.28
N HIS A 319 2.13 -0.52 12.02
CA HIS A 319 1.44 -1.72 11.57
C HIS A 319 1.82 -2.95 12.39
N ILE A 320 3.12 -3.22 12.58
CA ILE A 320 3.60 -4.36 13.36
C ILE A 320 3.12 -4.26 14.80
N LEU A 321 3.26 -3.11 15.43
CA LEU A 321 2.90 -2.91 16.83
C LEU A 321 1.40 -3.09 17.07
N THR A 322 0.56 -2.51 16.19
CA THR A 322 -0.90 -2.52 16.40
C THR A 322 -1.60 -3.76 15.87
N HIS A 323 -1.17 -4.30 14.71
CA HIS A 323 -1.91 -5.36 14.01
C HIS A 323 -1.25 -6.74 14.11
N VAL A 324 0.05 -6.79 14.39
CA VAL A 324 0.77 -8.07 14.51
C VAL A 324 1.00 -8.45 15.97
N ILE A 325 1.49 -7.51 16.79
CA ILE A 325 1.78 -7.76 18.22
C ILE A 325 0.57 -7.41 19.08
N GLY A 326 -0.12 -6.31 18.77
CA GLY A 326 -1.27 -5.82 19.54
C GLY A 326 -0.88 -4.97 20.75
N CYS A 327 0.27 -4.27 20.70
CA CYS A 327 0.75 -3.38 21.76
C CYS A 327 -0.17 -2.17 22.00
N GLU A 328 -0.09 -1.59 23.20
CA GLU A 328 -0.51 -0.20 23.42
C GLU A 328 0.51 0.74 22.76
N VAL A 329 0.11 1.46 21.71
CA VAL A 329 0.97 2.36 20.96
C VAL A 329 0.60 3.81 21.23
N ASN A 330 1.56 4.57 21.75
CA ASN A 330 1.45 6.01 21.94
C ASN A 330 2.37 6.76 20.96
N GLU A 331 1.92 7.92 20.49
CA GLU A 331 2.58 8.71 19.46
C GLU A 331 3.15 10.01 20.06
N CYS A 332 4.46 10.22 19.94
CA CYS A 332 5.08 11.52 20.11
C CYS A 332 4.87 12.33 18.83
N ALA A 333 3.95 13.28 18.85
CA ALA A 333 3.59 14.06 17.67
C ALA A 333 4.69 15.07 17.31
N LEU A 334 5.14 15.03 16.06
CA LEU A 334 6.02 16.03 15.47
C LEU A 334 5.16 17.06 14.72
N SER A 335 5.48 18.35 14.84
CA SER A 335 4.73 19.45 14.23
C SER A 335 5.36 19.94 12.94
N ARG A 336 4.52 20.29 11.96
CA ARG A 336 4.93 20.99 10.76
C ARG A 336 5.49 22.37 11.06
N ASP A 337 5.01 23.06 12.12
CA ASP A 337 5.39 24.43 12.47
C ASP A 337 6.88 24.56 12.83
N ASN A 338 7.55 23.46 13.17
CA ASN A 338 8.98 23.39 13.42
C ASN A 338 9.70 22.41 12.49
N ASP A 339 9.20 22.24 11.26
CA ASP A 339 9.76 21.33 10.27
C ASP A 339 9.87 19.88 10.76
N PHE A 340 8.97 19.45 11.65
CA PHE A 340 8.98 18.13 12.29
C PHE A 340 10.26 17.84 13.10
N ALA A 341 10.93 18.86 13.61
CA ALA A 341 12.09 18.69 14.49
C ALA A 341 11.69 18.01 15.80
N LEU A 342 12.57 17.14 16.29
CA LEU A 342 12.34 16.36 17.50
C LEU A 342 12.64 17.21 18.75
N ASN A 343 11.68 17.29 19.67
CA ASN A 343 11.89 17.86 20.99
C ASN A 343 12.39 16.77 21.95
N ILE A 344 13.67 16.82 22.29
CA ILE A 344 14.34 15.79 23.10
C ILE A 344 13.85 15.75 24.54
N ASP A 345 13.51 16.89 25.15
CA ASP A 345 13.00 16.91 26.52
C ASP A 345 11.63 16.26 26.62
N ALA A 346 10.74 16.65 25.71
CA ALA A 346 9.40 16.03 25.63
C ALA A 346 9.46 14.52 25.30
N LEU A 347 10.40 14.13 24.44
CA LEU A 347 10.61 12.71 24.12
C LEU A 347 11.12 11.92 25.33
N TYR A 348 12.07 12.49 26.09
CA TYR A 348 12.61 11.88 27.29
C TYR A 348 11.52 11.63 28.34
N GLU A 349 10.71 12.64 28.64
CA GLU A 349 9.63 12.54 29.62
C GLU A 349 8.61 11.46 29.26
N GLN A 350 8.23 11.40 27.98
CA GLN A 350 7.33 10.39 27.48
C GLN A 350 7.98 9.00 27.50
N ALA A 351 9.22 8.86 27.00
CA ALA A 351 9.91 7.58 26.93
C ALA A 351 10.06 6.91 28.31
N CYS A 352 10.26 7.69 29.36
CA CYS A 352 10.36 7.19 30.75
C CYS A 352 9.05 6.52 31.24
N GLN A 353 7.91 6.76 30.59
CA GLN A 353 6.61 6.20 30.94
C GLN A 353 6.24 4.95 30.11
N HIS A 354 7.12 4.54 29.18
CA HIS A 354 6.88 3.45 28.23
C HIS A 354 7.88 2.31 28.42
N ASP A 355 7.51 1.10 28.02
CA ASP A 355 8.38 -0.07 28.06
C ASP A 355 9.40 -0.06 26.92
N ALA A 356 9.04 0.56 25.79
CA ALA A 356 9.87 0.67 24.61
C ALA A 356 9.71 2.02 23.90
N LEU A 357 10.81 2.47 23.28
CA LEU A 357 10.89 3.63 22.40
C LEU A 357 11.38 3.16 21.01
N LEU A 358 10.59 3.39 19.97
CA LEU A 358 10.97 3.09 18.59
C LEU A 358 11.11 4.38 17.79
N LEU A 359 12.25 4.57 17.17
CA LEU A 359 12.63 5.77 16.41
C LEU A 359 13.12 5.41 15.01
N VAL A 360 12.95 6.33 14.08
CA VAL A 360 13.60 6.34 12.76
C VAL A 360 14.44 7.60 12.65
N ASN A 361 15.75 7.48 12.47
CA ASN A 361 16.67 8.63 12.42
C ASN A 361 17.78 8.46 11.37
N PRO A 362 17.78 9.20 10.27
CA PRO A 362 16.80 10.22 9.85
C PRO A 362 15.39 9.70 9.66
N ASN A 363 14.40 10.50 10.06
CA ASN A 363 13.00 10.09 10.06
C ASN A 363 12.41 10.02 8.62
N SER A 364 11.61 9.05 8.38
CA SER A 364 10.79 8.93 7.16
C SER A 364 9.31 9.03 7.58
N PRO A 365 8.51 9.97 7.02
CA PRO A 365 8.72 10.65 5.74
C PRO A 365 9.33 12.06 5.82
N THR A 366 9.74 12.56 7.00
CA THR A 366 10.11 13.98 7.17
C THR A 366 11.52 14.32 6.66
N GLY A 367 12.43 13.34 6.64
CA GLY A 367 13.83 13.57 6.28
C GLY A 367 14.66 14.23 7.39
N GLN A 368 14.08 14.49 8.55
CA GLN A 368 14.74 15.14 9.68
C GLN A 368 15.70 14.19 10.39
N HIS A 369 16.86 14.70 10.77
CA HIS A 369 17.86 14.02 11.59
C HIS A 369 18.03 14.74 12.93
N SER A 370 17.91 14.00 14.03
CA SER A 370 18.23 14.52 15.35
C SER A 370 19.64 14.11 15.76
N SER A 371 20.52 15.08 15.93
CA SER A 371 21.87 14.90 16.46
C SER A 371 21.93 14.79 17.99
N GLU A 372 20.80 15.00 18.67
CA GLU A 372 20.70 15.02 20.13
C GLU A 372 20.36 13.65 20.74
N LEU A 373 20.06 12.64 19.91
CA LEU A 373 19.75 11.28 20.39
C LEU A 373 20.86 10.64 21.23
N PRO A 374 22.17 10.84 20.96
CA PRO A 374 23.22 10.37 21.89
C PRO A 374 23.04 10.91 23.30
N GLY A 375 22.74 12.22 23.44
CA GLY A 375 22.50 12.86 24.75
C GLY A 375 21.21 12.34 25.42
N LEU A 376 20.16 12.04 24.64
CA LEU A 376 18.96 11.38 25.15
C LEU A 376 19.30 10.01 25.77
N LEU A 377 20.07 9.18 25.07
CA LEU A 377 20.48 7.86 25.56
C LEU A 377 21.33 7.99 26.83
N ASP A 378 22.31 8.90 26.86
CA ASP A 378 23.11 9.16 28.04
C ASP A 378 22.24 9.56 29.23
N ARG A 379 21.26 10.43 29.02
CA ARG A 379 20.31 10.90 30.05
C ARG A 379 19.40 9.75 30.53
N MET A 380 18.93 8.89 29.62
CA MET A 380 18.09 7.73 29.96
C MET A 380 18.83 6.69 30.79
N TYR A 381 20.11 6.45 30.53
CA TYR A 381 20.85 5.33 31.09
C TYR A 381 21.97 5.69 32.07
N SER A 382 22.29 6.98 32.24
CA SER A 382 23.27 7.44 33.25
C SER A 382 22.74 7.35 34.69
N ARG A 383 21.43 7.34 34.89
CA ARG A 383 20.79 7.24 36.19
C ARG A 383 20.25 5.83 36.36
N SER A 384 21.04 4.95 36.97
CA SER A 384 20.62 3.63 37.44
C SER A 384 19.60 3.79 38.58
N THR A 385 18.37 4.18 38.26
CA THR A 385 17.26 4.11 39.20
C THR A 385 16.41 2.91 38.82
N ALA A 386 16.06 2.06 39.81
CA ALA A 386 15.16 0.92 39.66
C ALA A 386 13.76 1.27 39.10
N ALA A 387 13.52 2.56 38.84
CA ALA A 387 12.26 3.13 38.33
C ALA A 387 12.26 3.33 36.80
N GLN A 388 13.35 3.00 36.07
CA GLN A 388 13.39 3.26 34.63
C GLN A 388 12.60 2.20 33.88
N ARG A 389 11.44 2.57 33.32
CA ARG A 389 10.53 1.67 32.63
C ARG A 389 11.05 1.25 31.25
N CYS A 390 11.66 2.16 30.48
CA CYS A 390 12.08 1.89 29.12
C CYS A 390 13.23 0.89 29.04
N GLN A 391 12.92 -0.35 28.65
CA GLN A 391 13.86 -1.48 28.56
C GLN A 391 14.32 -1.75 27.13
N LEU A 392 13.75 -1.07 26.15
CA LEU A 392 14.09 -1.20 24.74
C LEU A 392 14.09 0.17 24.05
N VAL A 393 15.21 0.50 23.42
CA VAL A 393 15.28 1.57 22.42
C VAL A 393 15.67 0.95 21.09
N TRP A 394 14.76 0.98 20.14
CA TRP A 394 14.98 0.55 18.76
C TRP A 394 15.12 1.78 17.87
N VAL A 395 16.25 1.91 17.17
CA VAL A 395 16.49 3.02 16.25
C VAL A 395 16.75 2.47 14.85
N ASP A 396 15.89 2.85 13.90
CA ASP A 396 16.10 2.56 12.48
C ASP A 396 16.96 3.66 11.87
N GLU A 397 18.15 3.29 11.46
CA GLU A 397 19.14 4.18 10.85
C GLU A 397 19.31 3.93 9.34
N THR A 398 18.27 3.52 8.64
CA THR A 398 18.29 3.24 7.20
C THR A 398 18.92 4.36 6.37
N TYR A 399 18.81 5.62 6.81
CA TYR A 399 19.27 6.81 6.06
C TYR A 399 20.46 7.53 6.69
N VAL A 400 20.99 7.08 7.84
CA VAL A 400 22.01 7.84 8.60
C VAL A 400 23.30 8.06 7.83
N ASP A 401 23.70 7.12 6.95
CA ASP A 401 24.92 7.25 6.17
C ASP A 401 24.85 8.42 5.14
N TYR A 402 23.65 8.90 4.79
CA TYR A 402 23.49 10.16 4.04
C TYR A 402 23.92 11.38 4.86
N VAL A 403 23.78 11.35 6.20
CA VAL A 403 24.27 12.40 7.08
C VAL A 403 25.77 12.23 7.28
N SER A 404 26.15 11.15 7.95
CA SER A 404 27.52 10.73 8.20
C SER A 404 27.53 9.35 8.84
N THR A 405 28.53 8.54 8.55
CA THR A 405 28.75 7.29 9.28
C THR A 405 28.98 7.55 10.78
N ALA A 406 29.59 8.69 11.14
CA ALA A 406 29.84 9.07 12.54
C ALA A 406 28.57 9.52 13.30
N ALA A 407 27.48 9.82 12.59
CA ALA A 407 26.20 10.18 13.20
C ALA A 407 25.42 8.95 13.72
N SER A 408 25.89 7.73 13.42
CA SER A 408 25.26 6.49 13.86
C SER A 408 25.36 6.29 15.36
N LEU A 409 24.28 5.83 15.97
CA LEU A 409 24.22 5.43 17.37
C LEU A 409 24.93 4.10 17.65
N GLU A 410 25.46 3.43 16.64
CA GLU A 410 26.23 2.17 16.79
C GLU A 410 27.40 2.34 17.78
N ALA A 411 28.04 3.51 17.83
CA ALA A 411 29.08 3.83 18.80
C ALA A 411 28.59 3.83 20.26
N ARG A 412 27.28 3.90 20.50
CA ARG A 412 26.66 3.88 21.84
C ARG A 412 26.29 2.48 22.32
N ILE A 413 26.32 1.46 21.44
CA ILE A 413 25.95 0.07 21.78
C ILE A 413 26.72 -0.47 23.00
N PRO A 414 28.05 -0.26 23.16
CA PRO A 414 28.79 -0.75 24.34
C PRO A 414 28.30 -0.13 25.66
N LEU A 415 27.73 1.08 25.61
CA LEU A 415 27.30 1.84 26.80
C LEU A 415 25.80 1.70 27.10
N CYS A 416 25.00 1.25 26.11
CA CYS A 416 23.55 1.21 26.19
C CYS A 416 23.02 -0.20 25.87
N PRO A 417 22.92 -1.11 26.86
CA PRO A 417 22.44 -2.50 26.63
C PRO A 417 21.01 -2.60 26.11
N GLN A 418 20.21 -1.55 26.26
CA GLN A 418 18.83 -1.48 25.79
C GLN A 418 18.72 -1.05 24.33
N LEU A 419 19.81 -0.49 23.76
CA LEU A 419 19.83 0.03 22.40
C LEU A 419 19.95 -1.10 21.38
N LEU A 420 19.07 -1.07 20.38
CA LEU A 420 19.16 -1.85 19.15
C LEU A 420 19.14 -0.88 17.95
N VAL A 421 20.13 -0.98 17.09
CA VAL A 421 20.24 -0.19 15.85
C VAL A 421 19.94 -1.09 14.67
N CYS A 422 18.86 -0.78 13.92
CA CYS A 422 18.47 -1.47 12.70
C CYS A 422 18.93 -0.70 11.47
N LYS A 423 19.65 -1.35 10.57
CA LYS A 423 20.17 -0.70 9.35
C LYS A 423 19.85 -1.51 8.10
N SER A 424 19.14 -0.87 7.17
CA SER A 424 18.93 -1.42 5.84
C SER A 424 20.08 -1.05 4.90
N MET A 425 20.59 -2.01 4.15
CA MET A 425 21.58 -1.72 3.10
C MET A 425 20.92 -1.33 1.76
N SER A 426 19.59 -1.32 1.70
CA SER A 426 18.81 -1.06 0.48
C SER A 426 19.06 0.32 -0.10
N LYS A 427 19.05 1.37 0.75
CA LYS A 427 19.00 2.77 0.30
C LYS A 427 20.41 3.34 0.13
N VAL A 428 21.22 3.21 1.17
CA VAL A 428 22.56 3.79 1.22
C VAL A 428 23.58 3.04 0.37
N TYR A 429 23.36 1.73 0.12
CA TYR A 429 24.27 0.90 -0.71
C TYR A 429 23.68 0.48 -2.06
N ALA A 430 22.51 1.01 -2.43
CA ALA A 430 21.80 0.64 -3.68
C ALA A 430 21.49 -0.86 -3.82
N LEU A 431 21.19 -1.53 -2.70
CA LEU A 431 20.97 -2.98 -2.62
C LEU A 431 19.49 -3.32 -2.36
N SER A 432 18.54 -2.49 -2.79
CA SER A 432 17.11 -2.69 -2.55
C SER A 432 16.61 -4.06 -3.03
N GLY A 433 17.03 -4.49 -4.21
CA GLY A 433 16.68 -5.79 -4.79
C GLY A 433 17.35 -6.98 -4.10
N GLN A 434 18.49 -6.76 -3.45
CA GLN A 434 19.24 -7.82 -2.75
C GLN A 434 18.61 -8.21 -1.41
N ARG A 435 17.76 -7.38 -0.83
CA ARG A 435 17.08 -7.65 0.45
C ARG A 435 18.07 -7.98 1.57
N VAL A 436 18.94 -7.07 1.96
CA VAL A 436 19.93 -7.26 3.03
C VAL A 436 19.88 -6.11 4.04
N ALA A 437 19.89 -6.47 5.33
CA ALA A 437 19.91 -5.55 6.47
C ALA A 437 20.58 -6.21 7.67
N TYR A 438 20.96 -5.40 8.65
CA TYR A 438 21.46 -5.92 9.91
C TYR A 438 20.88 -5.20 11.12
N LEU A 439 20.87 -5.89 12.25
CA LEU A 439 20.54 -5.40 13.58
C LEU A 439 21.79 -5.45 14.43
N ALA A 440 22.10 -4.37 15.14
CA ALA A 440 23.25 -4.28 16.03
C ALA A 440 22.82 -3.93 17.46
N GLY A 441 23.40 -4.61 18.46
CA GLY A 441 23.14 -4.33 19.88
C GLY A 441 23.44 -5.51 20.81
N GLN A 442 23.55 -5.23 22.10
CA GLN A 442 23.90 -6.25 23.10
C GLN A 442 22.82 -7.32 23.31
N LYS A 443 21.56 -7.06 22.90
CA LYS A 443 20.47 -8.04 22.95
C LYS A 443 20.47 -9.02 21.77
N VAL A 444 21.28 -8.78 20.74
CA VAL A 444 21.31 -9.57 19.50
C VAL A 444 21.64 -11.04 19.71
N PRO A 445 22.60 -11.45 20.60
CA PRO A 445 22.86 -12.88 20.82
C PRO A 445 21.61 -13.69 21.20
N GLY A 446 20.72 -13.11 22.00
CA GLY A 446 19.45 -13.74 22.38
C GLY A 446 18.40 -13.79 21.26
N LEU A 447 18.53 -12.95 20.23
CA LEU A 447 17.59 -12.84 19.11
C LEU A 447 17.97 -13.70 17.90
N ARG A 448 19.25 -14.04 17.73
CA ARG A 448 19.74 -14.81 16.56
C ARG A 448 18.98 -16.12 16.32
N LYS A 449 18.59 -16.83 17.38
CA LYS A 449 17.86 -18.11 17.29
C LYS A 449 16.48 -18.01 16.63
N PHE A 450 15.93 -16.79 16.51
CA PHE A 450 14.63 -16.55 15.89
C PHE A 450 14.75 -16.14 14.41
N ILE A 451 15.96 -15.80 13.95
CA ILE A 451 16.20 -15.50 12.54
C ILE A 451 16.31 -16.80 11.77
N PRO A 452 15.49 -17.03 10.74
CA PRO A 452 15.53 -18.27 9.98
C PRO A 452 16.92 -18.52 9.36
N PRO A 453 17.42 -19.76 9.36
CA PRO A 453 18.65 -20.09 8.63
C PRO A 453 18.46 -19.77 7.14
N TRP A 454 19.56 -19.40 6.48
CA TRP A 454 19.57 -19.05 5.03
C TRP A 454 18.60 -17.91 4.63
N SER A 455 18.18 -17.08 5.57
CA SER A 455 17.27 -15.95 5.27
C SER A 455 17.89 -14.91 4.34
N VAL A 456 19.23 -14.82 4.29
CA VAL A 456 19.97 -13.91 3.40
C VAL A 456 20.61 -14.71 2.28
N SER A 457 20.20 -14.48 1.05
CA SER A 457 20.69 -15.18 -0.13
C SER A 457 22.20 -14.97 -0.35
N LEU A 458 22.86 -15.93 -1.02
CA LEU A 458 24.30 -15.82 -1.33
C LEU A 458 24.64 -14.53 -2.10
N PRO A 459 23.90 -14.15 -3.17
CA PRO A 459 24.16 -12.88 -3.86
C PRO A 459 24.02 -11.66 -2.94
N ALA A 460 23.06 -11.67 -1.99
CA ALA A 460 22.90 -10.58 -1.05
C ALA A 460 24.07 -10.45 -0.07
N GLN A 461 24.62 -11.59 0.41
CA GLN A 461 25.78 -11.59 1.29
C GLN A 461 27.03 -11.09 0.56
N LEU A 462 27.28 -11.58 -0.66
CA LEU A 462 28.41 -11.15 -1.51
C LEU A 462 28.32 -9.66 -1.84
N ALA A 463 27.15 -9.19 -2.27
CA ALA A 463 26.90 -7.80 -2.56
C ALA A 463 27.11 -6.90 -1.33
N GLY A 464 26.65 -7.35 -0.16
CA GLY A 464 26.86 -6.62 1.10
C GLY A 464 28.33 -6.48 1.48
N VAL A 465 29.12 -7.54 1.36
CA VAL A 465 30.57 -7.52 1.63
C VAL A 465 31.28 -6.58 0.66
N ALA A 466 31.03 -6.70 -0.64
CA ALA A 466 31.64 -5.84 -1.65
C ALA A 466 31.27 -4.36 -1.44
N ALA A 467 30.01 -4.07 -1.11
CA ALA A 467 29.56 -2.70 -0.86
C ALA A 467 30.27 -2.08 0.36
N LEU A 468 30.37 -2.81 1.47
CA LEU A 468 31.05 -2.34 2.70
C LEU A 468 32.54 -2.08 2.50
N SER A 469 33.18 -2.77 1.55
CA SER A 469 34.59 -2.60 1.19
C SER A 469 34.86 -1.34 0.36
N ASN A 470 33.83 -0.66 -0.14
CA ASN A 470 33.96 0.49 -1.05
C ASN A 470 33.36 1.80 -0.50
N PRO A 471 33.73 2.24 0.71
CA PRO A 471 33.14 3.41 1.34
C PRO A 471 33.39 4.74 0.60
N ALA A 472 34.48 4.83 -0.15
CA ALA A 472 34.81 6.05 -0.91
C ALA A 472 33.80 6.29 -2.05
N TYR A 473 33.44 5.22 -2.79
CA TYR A 473 32.41 5.28 -3.81
C TYR A 473 31.09 5.84 -3.26
N TYR A 474 30.60 5.25 -2.16
CA TYR A 474 29.30 5.62 -1.59
C TYR A 474 29.30 7.04 -1.03
N ARG A 475 30.38 7.52 -0.39
CA ARG A 475 30.51 8.92 0.01
C ARG A 475 30.38 9.88 -1.18
N GLY A 476 31.00 9.55 -2.31
CA GLY A 476 30.84 10.32 -3.54
C GLY A 476 29.40 10.34 -4.05
N GLN A 477 28.69 9.21 -3.97
CA GLN A 477 27.29 9.13 -4.36
C GLN A 477 26.36 9.90 -3.41
N TYR A 478 26.62 9.87 -2.09
CA TYR A 478 25.82 10.66 -1.13
C TYR A 478 25.94 12.16 -1.41
N ALA A 479 27.13 12.65 -1.72
CA ALA A 479 27.33 14.06 -2.11
C ALA A 479 26.51 14.43 -3.36
N ARG A 480 26.46 13.54 -4.36
CA ARG A 480 25.63 13.73 -5.56
C ARG A 480 24.14 13.71 -5.23
N VAL A 481 23.68 12.83 -4.35
CA VAL A 481 22.28 12.77 -3.89
C VAL A 481 21.91 14.07 -3.18
N HIS A 482 22.80 14.61 -2.33
CA HIS A 482 22.55 15.89 -1.67
C HIS A 482 22.42 17.04 -2.67
N ALA A 483 23.28 17.11 -3.68
CA ALA A 483 23.20 18.13 -4.73
C ALA A 483 21.86 18.03 -5.50
N GLN A 484 21.45 16.82 -5.88
CA GLN A 484 20.18 16.58 -6.57
C GLN A 484 18.97 16.92 -5.66
N ARG A 485 19.04 16.57 -4.36
CA ARG A 485 17.98 16.90 -3.40
C ARG A 485 17.80 18.40 -3.27
N LEU A 486 18.88 19.15 -3.09
CA LEU A 486 18.82 20.61 -2.98
C LEU A 486 18.26 21.26 -4.25
N ALA A 487 18.64 20.75 -5.44
CA ALA A 487 18.08 21.21 -6.71
C ALA A 487 16.58 20.92 -6.80
N LEU A 488 16.13 19.71 -6.38
CA LEU A 488 14.71 19.35 -6.34
C LEU A 488 13.92 20.26 -5.38
N GLU A 489 14.45 20.47 -4.17
CA GLU A 489 13.82 21.35 -3.19
C GLU A 489 13.65 22.78 -3.71
N ALA A 490 14.69 23.34 -4.35
CA ALA A 490 14.64 24.68 -4.94
C ALA A 490 13.58 24.77 -6.04
N SER A 491 13.53 23.80 -6.95
CA SER A 491 12.55 23.76 -8.03
C SER A 491 11.12 23.62 -7.51
N LEU A 492 10.90 22.75 -6.50
CA LEU A 492 9.57 22.59 -5.90
C LEU A 492 9.11 23.90 -5.20
N ARG A 493 10.01 24.61 -4.51
CA ARG A 493 9.68 25.94 -3.92
C ARG A 493 9.31 26.95 -4.99
N THR A 494 10.00 26.97 -6.13
CA THR A 494 9.65 27.84 -7.28
C THR A 494 8.26 27.53 -7.83
N LEU A 495 7.82 26.27 -7.77
CA LEU A 495 6.47 25.84 -8.14
C LEU A 495 5.43 26.06 -7.03
N GLY A 496 5.81 26.72 -5.93
CA GLY A 496 4.92 27.10 -4.83
C GLY A 496 4.70 26.01 -3.78
N PHE A 497 5.43 24.89 -3.82
CA PHE A 497 5.36 23.91 -2.74
C PHE A 497 6.02 24.42 -1.47
N ASP A 498 5.40 24.13 -0.31
CA ASP A 498 6.06 24.26 0.98
C ASP A 498 6.92 23.01 1.22
N VAL A 499 8.23 23.18 1.28
CA VAL A 499 9.21 22.08 1.27
C VAL A 499 9.88 21.96 2.63
N VAL A 500 9.73 20.81 3.26
CA VAL A 500 10.41 20.46 4.51
C VAL A 500 11.90 20.19 4.23
N PRO A 501 12.83 20.89 4.89
CA PRO A 501 14.26 20.61 4.76
C PRO A 501 14.55 19.18 5.22
N GLY A 502 15.35 18.41 4.50
CA GLY A 502 15.68 17.04 4.85
C GLY A 502 17.14 16.69 4.56
N CYS A 503 17.59 15.50 5.00
CA CYS A 503 18.96 15.03 4.81
C CYS A 503 19.07 13.67 4.10
N ALA A 504 17.95 13.04 3.74
CA ALA A 504 17.90 11.73 3.09
C ALA A 504 17.75 11.85 1.54
N ASN A 505 17.54 10.74 0.87
CA ASN A 505 17.33 10.66 -0.58
C ASN A 505 15.88 10.92 -1.02
N PHE A 506 15.17 11.75 -0.31
CA PHE A 506 13.79 12.15 -0.63
C PHE A 506 13.48 13.56 -0.10
N VAL A 507 12.39 14.12 -0.61
CA VAL A 507 11.84 15.42 -0.22
C VAL A 507 10.40 15.23 0.20
N LEU A 508 10.04 15.70 1.39
CA LEU A 508 8.66 15.89 1.84
C LEU A 508 8.25 17.33 1.52
N CYS A 509 7.10 17.52 0.92
CA CYS A 509 6.56 18.84 0.64
C CYS A 509 5.03 18.83 0.72
N PHE A 510 4.45 20.04 0.74
CA PHE A 510 3.01 20.25 0.75
C PHE A 510 2.61 21.00 -0.52
N LEU A 511 1.45 20.63 -1.07
CA LEU A 511 0.92 21.21 -2.30
C LEU A 511 0.78 22.74 -2.21
N PRO A 512 1.01 23.48 -3.31
CA PRO A 512 0.80 24.92 -3.38
C PRO A 512 -0.62 25.31 -2.97
N ASP A 513 -0.80 26.45 -2.29
CA ASP A 513 -2.13 26.90 -1.83
C ASP A 513 -3.16 27.01 -2.97
N GLY A 514 -2.71 27.43 -4.15
CA GLY A 514 -3.56 27.52 -5.35
C GLY A 514 -3.96 26.16 -5.98
N TYR A 515 -3.43 25.03 -5.52
CA TYR A 515 -3.82 23.72 -6.02
C TYR A 515 -5.09 23.21 -5.33
N ALA A 516 -6.18 23.07 -6.08
CA ALA A 516 -7.47 22.59 -5.58
C ALA A 516 -7.47 21.05 -5.45
N GLY A 517 -6.97 20.50 -4.35
CA GLY A 517 -7.00 19.05 -4.14
C GLY A 517 -6.10 18.55 -3.02
N THR A 518 -6.13 17.24 -2.81
CA THR A 518 -5.31 16.53 -1.83
C THR A 518 -4.06 15.94 -2.47
N GLY A 519 -3.08 15.53 -1.65
CA GLY A 519 -1.91 14.75 -2.09
C GLY A 519 -2.30 13.48 -2.85
N ALA A 520 -3.37 12.81 -2.43
CA ALA A 520 -3.89 11.63 -3.13
C ALA A 520 -4.38 11.97 -4.56
N HIS A 521 -5.07 13.12 -4.74
CA HIS A 521 -5.49 13.59 -6.06
C HIS A 521 -4.29 13.94 -6.93
N PHE A 522 -3.34 14.67 -6.37
CA PHE A 522 -2.11 15.07 -7.05
C PHE A 522 -1.30 13.86 -7.54
N VAL A 523 -1.04 12.89 -6.66
CA VAL A 523 -0.31 11.67 -6.99
C VAL A 523 -1.02 10.86 -8.08
N ARG A 524 -2.35 10.84 -8.09
CA ARG A 524 -3.14 10.19 -9.14
C ARG A 524 -2.98 10.91 -10.49
N ALA A 525 -3.02 12.25 -10.50
CA ALA A 525 -2.79 13.05 -11.70
C ALA A 525 -1.36 12.83 -12.24
N CYS A 526 -0.34 12.87 -11.39
CA CYS A 526 1.05 12.55 -11.78
C CYS A 526 1.17 11.16 -12.43
N ARG A 527 0.46 10.16 -11.91
CA ARG A 527 0.50 8.79 -12.44
C ARG A 527 -0.03 8.71 -13.88
N ALA A 528 -1.04 9.51 -14.25
CA ALA A 528 -1.53 9.61 -15.63
C ALA A 528 -0.43 10.07 -16.59
N HIS A 529 0.54 10.83 -16.11
CA HIS A 529 1.72 11.30 -16.85
C HIS A 529 2.99 10.48 -16.58
N LYS A 530 2.85 9.19 -16.20
CA LYS A 530 3.95 8.26 -15.96
C LYS A 530 4.90 8.63 -14.80
N LEU A 531 4.46 9.45 -13.84
CA LEU A 531 5.19 9.76 -12.62
C LEU A 531 4.52 9.11 -11.42
N TYR A 532 5.26 8.27 -10.71
CA TYR A 532 4.85 7.70 -9.43
C TYR A 532 5.45 8.54 -8.29
N ALA A 533 4.62 9.22 -7.53
CA ALA A 533 4.94 9.92 -6.29
C ALA A 533 4.21 9.28 -5.11
N ARG A 534 4.56 9.64 -3.88
CA ARG A 534 3.96 9.08 -2.66
C ARG A 534 3.05 10.11 -1.99
N ASP A 535 1.82 9.69 -1.67
CA ASP A 535 0.98 10.32 -0.66
C ASP A 535 1.34 9.71 0.72
N PRO A 536 1.98 10.48 1.64
CA PRO A 536 2.38 9.99 2.95
C PRO A 536 1.33 10.23 4.04
N SER A 537 0.12 10.69 3.73
CA SER A 537 -0.91 11.10 4.70
C SER A 537 -1.27 10.01 5.72
N ASN A 538 -1.09 8.74 5.36
CA ASN A 538 -1.29 7.59 6.25
C ASN A 538 -0.13 7.30 7.22
N MET A 539 0.99 8.06 7.13
CA MET A 539 2.17 7.85 7.98
C MET A 539 2.14 8.69 9.27
N GLY A 540 1.15 9.57 9.42
CA GLY A 540 0.96 10.38 10.63
C GLY A 540 -0.08 11.48 10.44
N ARG A 541 -0.86 11.74 11.49
CA ARG A 541 -1.98 12.72 11.42
C ARG A 541 -1.53 14.15 11.16
N THR A 542 -0.33 14.51 11.62
CA THR A 542 0.22 15.87 11.50
C THR A 542 0.66 16.24 10.08
N LEU A 543 0.75 15.25 9.16
CA LEU A 543 1.02 15.50 7.75
C LEU A 543 -0.18 16.13 7.00
N GLY A 544 -1.40 15.81 7.44
CA GLY A 544 -2.59 16.29 6.76
C GLY A 544 -2.76 15.74 5.32
N PRO A 545 -3.82 16.16 4.61
CA PRO A 545 -4.17 15.59 3.31
C PRO A 545 -3.39 16.21 2.13
N ARG A 546 -2.54 17.21 2.35
CA ARG A 546 -1.84 17.94 1.28
C ARG A 546 -0.37 17.56 1.14
N ALA A 547 0.13 16.63 1.95
CA ALA A 547 1.51 16.15 1.92
C ALA A 547 1.78 15.29 0.67
N VAL A 548 2.96 15.46 0.08
CA VAL A 548 3.50 14.64 -1.00
C VAL A 548 4.98 14.38 -0.75
N ARG A 549 5.46 13.17 -1.05
CA ARG A 549 6.87 12.83 -0.94
C ARG A 549 7.41 12.34 -2.28
N PHE A 550 8.58 12.86 -2.66
CA PHE A 550 9.32 12.45 -3.86
C PHE A 550 10.67 11.85 -3.47
N ALA A 551 11.00 10.69 -4.03
CA ALA A 551 12.38 10.20 -4.01
C ALA A 551 13.26 11.08 -4.91
N VAL A 552 14.48 11.37 -4.45
CA VAL A 552 15.50 12.03 -5.27
C VAL A 552 15.90 11.10 -6.41
N ARG A 553 15.98 11.64 -7.63
CA ARG A 553 16.32 10.89 -8.84
C ARG A 553 17.58 11.45 -9.50
N LEU A 554 18.13 10.77 -10.49
CA LEU A 554 19.18 11.32 -11.35
C LEU A 554 18.66 12.52 -12.14
N ALA A 555 19.54 13.39 -12.59
CA ALA A 555 19.18 14.67 -13.22
C ALA A 555 18.12 14.53 -14.33
N SER A 556 18.29 13.58 -15.25
CA SER A 556 17.35 13.36 -16.36
C SER A 556 15.94 12.94 -15.89
N ASP A 557 15.86 12.06 -14.90
CA ASP A 557 14.56 11.65 -14.35
C ASP A 557 13.96 12.77 -13.50
N GLN A 558 14.80 13.58 -12.84
CA GLN A 558 14.35 14.71 -12.04
C GLN A 558 13.77 15.84 -12.91
N GLU A 559 14.36 16.09 -14.08
CA GLU A 559 13.79 17.00 -15.07
C GLU A 559 12.40 16.54 -15.55
N ARG A 560 12.26 15.25 -15.88
CA ARG A 560 10.96 14.66 -16.26
C ARG A 560 9.96 14.75 -15.12
N LEU A 561 10.39 14.49 -13.87
CA LEU A 561 9.56 14.64 -12.68
C LEU A 561 9.03 16.07 -12.57
N LEU A 562 9.90 17.08 -12.67
CA LEU A 562 9.54 18.49 -12.56
C LEU A 562 8.59 18.94 -13.67
N GLN A 563 8.80 18.52 -14.91
CA GLN A 563 7.89 18.79 -16.02
C GLN A 563 6.47 18.29 -15.75
N VAL A 564 6.35 17.07 -15.22
CA VAL A 564 5.04 16.50 -14.85
C VAL A 564 4.43 17.26 -13.68
N VAL A 565 5.20 17.56 -12.64
CA VAL A 565 4.73 18.31 -11.47
C VAL A 565 4.21 19.69 -11.88
N GLU A 566 4.94 20.43 -12.69
CA GLU A 566 4.56 21.74 -13.21
C GLU A 566 3.24 21.68 -14.02
N ALA A 567 3.14 20.72 -14.93
CA ALA A 567 1.92 20.52 -15.72
C ALA A 567 0.70 20.21 -14.85
N VAL A 568 0.85 19.34 -13.84
CA VAL A 568 -0.25 18.96 -12.94
C VAL A 568 -0.66 20.12 -12.02
N VAL A 569 0.30 20.91 -11.52
CA VAL A 569 0.01 22.11 -10.71
C VAL A 569 -0.71 23.15 -11.55
N GLY A 570 -0.26 23.41 -12.79
CA GLY A 570 -0.91 24.38 -13.70
C GLY A 570 -2.35 24.01 -14.05
N GLN A 571 -2.62 22.73 -14.28
CA GLN A 571 -3.99 22.24 -14.53
C GLN A 571 -4.89 22.36 -13.29
N GLY A 572 -4.34 22.09 -12.10
CA GLY A 572 -5.09 22.21 -10.84
C GLY A 572 -5.42 23.64 -10.44
N ALA A 573 -4.63 24.62 -10.85
CA ALA A 573 -4.89 26.04 -10.62
C ALA A 573 -6.05 26.55 -11.50
N GLN A 574 -6.13 26.11 -12.77
CA GLN A 574 -7.22 26.47 -13.69
C GLN A 574 -8.57 25.89 -13.30
N ALA A 575 -8.59 24.71 -12.66
CA ALA A 575 -9.82 24.09 -12.15
C ALA A 575 -10.41 24.83 -10.93
N GLY A 576 -9.63 25.65 -10.24
CA GLY A 576 -10.08 26.48 -9.10
C GLY A 576 -10.74 27.79 -9.51
N GLU A 577 -10.51 28.29 -10.72
CA GLU A 577 -11.09 29.55 -11.23
C GLU A 577 -12.42 29.35 -11.99
N GLY A 578 -12.80 28.08 -12.30
CA GLY A 578 -14.05 27.73 -13.01
C GLY A 578 -14.95 26.87 -12.12
N THR A 579 -15.97 27.48 -11.56
CA THR A 579 -17.08 26.75 -10.93
C THR A 579 -17.83 25.93 -11.97
N GLU A 580 -18.10 24.65 -11.65
CA GLU A 580 -19.01 23.73 -12.33
C GLU A 580 -18.57 23.16 -13.70
N GLY A 581 -18.04 21.97 -13.69
CA GLY A 581 -17.86 21.14 -14.88
C GLY A 581 -16.78 20.07 -14.71
N CYS A 582 -17.17 18.91 -14.22
CA CYS A 582 -16.31 17.74 -14.20
C CYS A 582 -16.12 17.21 -15.63
N HIS A 583 -15.23 17.81 -16.42
CA HIS A 583 -14.83 17.28 -17.71
C HIS A 583 -13.69 16.25 -17.53
N GLN A 584 -13.88 15.10 -18.14
CA GLN A 584 -12.87 14.05 -18.31
C GLN A 584 -11.65 14.66 -19.02
N LEU A 585 -10.50 14.66 -18.34
CA LEU A 585 -9.22 15.04 -18.93
C LEU A 585 -8.77 13.94 -19.90
N GLU A 586 -8.82 14.22 -21.19
CA GLU A 586 -8.11 13.43 -22.20
C GLU A 586 -6.58 13.64 -22.07
N PRO A 587 -5.76 12.64 -22.32
CA PRO A 587 -4.30 12.77 -22.25
C PRO A 587 -3.79 13.62 -23.43
N GLY A 588 -3.62 14.91 -23.18
CA GLY A 588 -2.98 15.83 -24.10
C GLY A 588 -1.48 15.56 -24.18
N ALA A 589 -0.93 15.56 -25.39
CA ALA A 589 0.50 15.43 -25.65
C ALA A 589 1.26 16.64 -25.07
N LEU A 590 2.31 16.40 -24.30
CA LEU A 590 3.25 17.41 -23.84
C LEU A 590 3.97 18.05 -25.03
N PRO A 591 4.14 19.38 -25.12
CA PRO A 591 4.87 20.00 -26.20
C PRO A 591 6.38 19.74 -26.06
N GLY A 592 6.97 19.12 -27.07
CA GLY A 592 8.38 19.27 -27.40
C GLY A 592 9.40 18.37 -26.72
N ALA A 593 9.13 17.09 -26.47
CA ALA A 593 10.18 16.14 -26.11
C ALA A 593 11.10 15.88 -27.33
N ARG A 594 12.33 16.43 -27.30
CA ARG A 594 13.38 16.03 -28.25
C ARG A 594 13.69 14.55 -28.05
N GLN A 595 13.64 13.77 -29.14
CA GLN A 595 14.05 12.36 -29.12
C GLN A 595 15.52 12.26 -28.67
N PRO A 596 15.84 11.35 -27.73
CA PRO A 596 17.25 11.08 -27.40
C PRO A 596 17.99 10.48 -28.60
N ALA A 597 19.20 10.96 -28.83
CA ALA A 597 20.09 10.45 -29.88
C ALA A 597 20.35 8.95 -29.66
N ALA A 598 20.30 8.18 -30.75
CA ALA A 598 20.56 6.75 -30.74
C ALA A 598 21.97 6.45 -30.19
N ARG A 599 22.06 5.54 -29.21
CA ARG A 599 23.34 5.01 -28.71
C ARG A 599 24.05 4.20 -29.83
N PRO A 600 25.35 4.32 -29.96
CA PRO A 600 26.12 3.46 -30.89
C PRO A 600 26.03 1.99 -30.44
N ALA A 601 25.91 1.10 -31.43
CA ALA A 601 25.89 -0.34 -31.21
C ALA A 601 27.22 -0.83 -30.58
N PRO A 602 27.19 -1.87 -29.73
CA PRO A 602 28.40 -2.45 -29.17
C PRO A 602 29.25 -3.10 -30.27
N PRO A 603 30.61 -3.09 -30.18
CA PRO A 603 31.46 -3.72 -31.15
C PRO A 603 31.25 -5.23 -31.15
N GLN A 604 31.09 -5.80 -32.35
CA GLN A 604 31.08 -7.26 -32.55
C GLN A 604 32.51 -7.77 -32.30
N GLY A 605 32.67 -8.57 -31.24
CA GLY A 605 33.90 -9.28 -30.95
C GLY A 605 34.07 -10.49 -31.87
N THR A 606 35.21 -10.62 -32.42
CA THR A 606 35.75 -11.82 -33.09
C THR A 606 36.12 -12.88 -32.08
#